data_b71da6b4516b40102c8f62c90f732b90
#
_entry.id   b71da6b4516b40102c8f62c90f732b90
#
_cell.length_a   1.000
_cell.length_b   1.000
_cell.length_c   1.000
_cell.angle_alpha   90.00
_cell.angle_beta   90.00
_cell.angle_gamma   90.00
#
_symmetry.space_group_name_H-M   'P 1'
#
loop_
_entity.id
_entity.type
_entity.pdbx_description
1 polymer ?
#
loop_
_entity_poly.entity_id
_entity_poly.type
_entity_poly.pdbx_seq_one_letter_code
_entity_poly.pdbx_strand_id
1 'polypeptide(L)'
;MALAPYRPLELMRNKAATRSDFQDFIAVWEGFVPKPFCEELIKYGEDVLNENTAALAVGTPQSMYGVSDGGSQYNGKGNRHDASFMVNYHASDRSSQINQFLKSCMMHYMDEYDQLKGMTMVSTDIKFQRTPAGGGYHLWHYENASHEYSHREVTWMIYLNDVEEGGETEFRFQKRRIKPTAGTVVLFPAAMTHVHKGNMVMGEDNKYIVTGWYIKTPTPLK
;
A
#
# COMPACT_ATOMS: atom_id res chain seq x y z
N MET A 1 11.07 -7.42 -21.26
CA MET A 1 10.77 -8.83 -20.93
C MET A 1 9.39 -8.86 -20.29
N ALA A 2 8.40 -9.51 -20.90
CA ALA A 2 7.07 -9.56 -20.31
C ALA A 2 7.12 -10.38 -19.01
N LEU A 3 6.58 -9.82 -17.93
CA LEU A 3 6.41 -10.52 -16.65
C LEU A 3 5.54 -11.76 -16.88
N ALA A 4 5.98 -12.91 -16.42
CA ALA A 4 5.11 -14.08 -16.39
C ALA A 4 3.88 -13.77 -15.53
N PRO A 5 2.67 -14.06 -15.99
CA PRO A 5 1.47 -13.76 -15.22
C PRO A 5 1.46 -14.62 -13.95
N TYR A 6 1.56 -14.00 -12.80
CA TYR A 6 1.33 -14.67 -11.53
C TYR A 6 -0.15 -15.08 -11.44
N ARG A 7 -0.41 -16.29 -10.96
CA ARG A 7 -1.77 -16.80 -10.76
C ARG A 7 -2.13 -16.83 -9.27
N PRO A 8 -2.68 -15.74 -8.71
CA PRO A 8 -2.99 -15.65 -7.28
C PRO A 8 -3.92 -16.76 -6.78
N LEU A 9 -4.81 -17.28 -7.66
CA LEU A 9 -5.69 -18.38 -7.33
C LEU A 9 -4.95 -19.69 -7.06
N GLU A 10 -3.78 -19.91 -7.67
CA GLU A 10 -2.93 -21.07 -7.37
C GLU A 10 -2.25 -20.91 -6.01
N LEU A 11 -1.83 -19.68 -5.67
CA LEU A 11 -1.28 -19.35 -4.35
C LEU A 11 -2.31 -19.55 -3.23
N MET A 12 -3.59 -19.20 -3.47
CA MET A 12 -4.67 -19.44 -2.51
C MET A 12 -5.00 -20.93 -2.31
N ARG A 13 -4.83 -21.77 -3.32
CA ARG A 13 -4.98 -23.23 -3.18
C ARG A 13 -3.88 -23.84 -2.31
N ASN A 14 -2.71 -23.22 -2.27
CA ASN A 14 -1.61 -23.60 -1.38
C ASN A 14 -1.71 -22.89 -0.02
N LYS A 15 -2.86 -22.96 0.64
CA LYS A 15 -3.07 -22.39 2.01
C LYS A 15 -2.00 -22.78 3.03
N ALA A 16 -1.28 -23.87 2.81
CA ALA A 16 -0.20 -24.33 3.67
C ALA A 16 1.07 -23.46 3.60
N ALA A 17 1.26 -22.64 2.53
CA ALA A 17 2.47 -21.85 2.31
C ALA A 17 2.36 -20.41 2.76
N THR A 18 1.15 -19.90 3.01
CA THR A 18 0.95 -18.49 3.38
C THR A 18 0.29 -18.40 4.75
N ARG A 19 1.03 -17.87 5.71
CA ARG A 19 0.49 -17.56 7.04
C ARG A 19 -0.44 -16.36 6.93
N SER A 20 -1.69 -16.53 7.34
CA SER A 20 -2.66 -15.43 7.49
C SER A 20 -3.02 -15.26 8.96
N ASP A 21 -3.22 -14.00 9.35
CA ASP A 21 -3.63 -13.60 10.68
C ASP A 21 -4.72 -12.53 10.57
N PHE A 22 -5.85 -12.78 11.27
CA PHE A 22 -7.01 -11.89 11.33
C PHE A 22 -7.25 -11.52 12.79
N GLN A 23 -7.02 -10.26 13.12
CA GLN A 23 -7.25 -9.73 14.45
C GLN A 23 -7.78 -8.30 14.37
N ASP A 24 -8.86 -8.01 15.09
CA ASP A 24 -9.43 -6.66 15.19
C ASP A 24 -9.66 -5.99 13.81
N PHE A 25 -10.21 -6.73 12.86
CA PHE A 25 -10.39 -6.30 11.46
C PHE A 25 -9.10 -5.96 10.70
N ILE A 26 -7.95 -6.28 11.23
CA ILE A 26 -6.68 -6.19 10.52
C ILE A 26 -6.31 -7.58 10.04
N ALA A 27 -6.26 -7.77 8.74
CA ALA A 27 -5.86 -9.02 8.11
C ALA A 27 -4.46 -8.89 7.53
N VAL A 28 -3.63 -9.90 7.76
CA VAL A 28 -2.23 -9.96 7.31
C VAL A 28 -1.99 -11.28 6.61
N TRP A 29 -1.39 -11.26 5.44
CA TRP A 29 -0.92 -12.44 4.70
C TRP A 29 0.57 -12.30 4.48
N GLU A 30 1.39 -13.04 5.23
CA GLU A 30 2.84 -13.00 5.14
C GLU A 30 3.34 -13.71 3.88
N GLY A 31 4.20 -13.07 3.11
CA GLY A 31 4.83 -13.65 1.92
C GLY A 31 3.84 -14.02 0.80
N PHE A 32 2.68 -13.40 0.74
CA PHE A 32 1.64 -13.71 -0.24
C PHE A 32 2.03 -13.28 -1.65
N VAL A 33 2.63 -12.10 -1.79
CA VAL A 33 3.14 -11.59 -3.06
C VAL A 33 4.55 -12.12 -3.27
N PRO A 34 4.86 -12.75 -4.41
CA PRO A 34 6.18 -13.31 -4.67
C PRO A 34 7.30 -12.28 -4.60
N LYS A 35 8.41 -12.61 -3.91
CA LYS A 35 9.58 -11.72 -3.81
C LYS A 35 10.09 -11.19 -5.16
N PRO A 36 10.22 -12.02 -6.23
CA PRO A 36 10.63 -11.49 -7.53
C PRO A 36 9.72 -10.39 -8.08
N PHE A 37 8.41 -10.47 -7.85
CA PHE A 37 7.49 -9.40 -8.24
C PHE A 37 7.72 -8.13 -7.42
N CYS A 38 7.97 -8.27 -6.11
CA CYS A 38 8.29 -7.13 -5.25
C CYS A 38 9.57 -6.44 -5.72
N GLU A 39 10.63 -7.19 -6.02
CA GLU A 39 11.92 -6.68 -6.51
C GLU A 39 11.77 -5.94 -7.85
N GLU A 40 11.01 -6.51 -8.79
CA GLU A 40 10.71 -5.85 -10.06
C GLU A 40 9.92 -4.55 -9.88
N LEU A 41 8.98 -4.53 -8.93
CA LEU A 41 8.18 -3.34 -8.64
C LEU A 41 9.02 -2.25 -7.95
N ILE A 42 9.95 -2.63 -7.08
CA ILE A 42 10.92 -1.69 -6.49
C ILE A 42 11.78 -1.09 -7.58
N LYS A 43 12.37 -1.91 -8.45
CA LYS A 43 13.19 -1.42 -9.56
C LYS A 43 12.44 -0.43 -10.44
N TYR A 44 11.21 -0.78 -10.84
CA TYR A 44 10.36 0.11 -11.60
C TYR A 44 10.09 1.42 -10.86
N GLY A 45 9.80 1.34 -9.56
CA GLY A 45 9.56 2.53 -8.73
C GLY A 45 10.77 3.44 -8.63
N GLU A 46 11.97 2.88 -8.47
CA GLU A 46 13.22 3.65 -8.47
C GLU A 46 13.48 4.32 -9.82
N ASP A 47 13.28 3.61 -10.93
CA ASP A 47 13.43 4.17 -12.26
C ASP A 47 12.51 5.41 -12.44
N VAL A 48 11.22 5.30 -12.06
CA VAL A 48 10.26 6.42 -12.13
C VAL A 48 10.67 7.58 -11.22
N LEU A 49 11.08 7.31 -9.98
CA LEU A 49 11.49 8.37 -9.04
C LEU A 49 12.77 9.08 -9.52
N ASN A 50 13.74 8.35 -10.06
CA ASN A 50 15.00 8.89 -10.53
C ASN A 50 14.84 9.75 -11.81
N GLU A 51 14.02 9.29 -12.75
CA GLU A 51 13.69 10.08 -13.97
C GLU A 51 13.03 11.41 -13.61
N ASN A 52 12.12 11.41 -12.62
CA ASN A 52 11.46 12.64 -12.16
C ASN A 52 12.41 13.57 -11.40
N THR A 53 13.32 13.03 -10.61
CA THR A 53 14.35 13.84 -9.93
C THR A 53 15.26 14.53 -10.95
N ALA A 54 15.65 13.84 -12.00
CA ALA A 54 16.43 14.42 -13.10
C ALA A 54 15.66 15.51 -13.85
N ALA A 55 14.36 15.33 -14.10
CA ALA A 55 13.49 16.31 -14.74
C ALA A 55 13.32 17.58 -13.89
N LEU A 56 13.19 17.45 -12.57
CA LEU A 56 13.13 18.58 -11.64
C LEU A 56 14.45 19.36 -11.59
N ALA A 57 15.59 18.70 -11.69
CA ALA A 57 16.92 19.34 -11.71
C ALA A 57 17.13 20.19 -12.96
N VAL A 58 16.45 19.92 -14.06
CA VAL A 58 16.53 20.67 -15.34
C VAL A 58 15.53 21.82 -15.42
N GLY A 59 14.72 22.06 -14.36
CA GLY A 59 13.77 23.19 -14.31
C GLY A 59 12.52 23.00 -15.15
N THR A 60 12.18 21.76 -15.52
CA THR A 60 10.88 21.44 -16.13
C THR A 60 9.78 21.58 -15.09
N PRO A 61 8.57 22.07 -15.46
CA PRO A 61 7.47 22.21 -14.52
C PRO A 61 7.16 20.88 -13.84
N GLN A 62 6.99 20.97 -12.53
CA GLN A 62 6.61 19.91 -11.60
C GLN A 62 6.01 18.68 -12.25
N SER A 63 6.76 17.60 -12.12
CA SER A 63 6.48 16.23 -12.51
C SER A 63 5.22 16.03 -13.35
N MET A 64 5.38 15.78 -14.63
CA MET A 64 4.33 15.22 -15.51
C MET A 64 3.68 13.94 -14.91
N TYR A 65 4.22 13.45 -13.81
CA TYR A 65 3.94 12.15 -13.24
C TYR A 65 3.42 12.15 -11.79
N GLY A 66 3.13 13.33 -11.20
CA GLY A 66 2.57 13.40 -9.85
C GLY A 66 3.46 12.81 -8.76
N VAL A 67 4.79 12.82 -8.94
CA VAL A 67 5.74 12.41 -7.90
C VAL A 67 5.71 13.44 -6.77
N SER A 68 5.47 12.98 -5.56
CA SER A 68 5.48 13.79 -4.34
C SER A 68 6.67 13.40 -3.47
N ASP A 69 7.41 14.38 -3.01
CA ASP A 69 8.47 14.21 -2.01
C ASP A 69 7.95 14.23 -0.56
N GLY A 70 6.66 14.07 -0.36
CA GLY A 70 5.99 13.92 0.96
C GLY A 70 6.34 14.96 2.03
N GLY A 71 7.44 15.68 1.87
CA GLY A 71 7.98 16.59 2.88
C GLY A 71 7.39 17.98 2.88
N SER A 72 6.84 18.44 1.76
CA SER A 72 6.50 19.86 1.58
C SER A 72 5.02 20.21 1.72
N GLN A 73 4.11 19.24 1.63
CA GLN A 73 2.69 19.56 1.51
C GLN A 73 1.90 19.69 2.81
N TYR A 74 2.43 19.21 3.93
CA TYR A 74 1.77 19.36 5.23
C TYR A 74 2.65 20.18 6.17
N ASN A 75 2.24 21.35 6.51
CA ASN A 75 2.75 22.41 7.39
C ASN A 75 3.56 21.97 8.65
N GLY A 76 4.45 21.04 8.54
CA GLY A 76 5.31 20.58 9.63
C GLY A 76 6.44 19.73 9.13
N LYS A 77 7.64 20.30 9.06
CA LYS A 77 8.88 19.53 8.92
C LYS A 77 8.87 18.39 9.95
N GLY A 78 8.88 17.13 9.49
CA GLY A 78 8.96 15.95 10.35
C GLY A 78 7.70 15.09 10.45
N ASN A 79 6.58 15.48 9.86
CA ASN A 79 5.35 14.68 9.92
C ASN A 79 5.34 13.51 8.93
N ARG A 80 5.97 13.70 7.77
CA ARG A 80 6.08 12.71 6.71
C ARG A 80 7.33 12.94 5.89
N HIS A 81 8.07 11.86 5.61
CA HIS A 81 9.24 11.88 4.77
C HIS A 81 9.25 10.61 3.90
N ASP A 82 8.73 10.71 2.70
CA ASP A 82 8.69 9.66 1.68
C ASP A 82 8.59 10.27 0.28
N ALA A 83 8.96 9.51 -0.74
CA ALA A 83 8.68 9.83 -2.13
C ALA A 83 7.61 8.86 -2.67
N SER A 84 6.70 9.35 -3.50
CA SER A 84 5.60 8.53 -3.99
C SER A 84 5.07 8.96 -5.36
N PHE A 85 4.44 8.00 -6.07
CA PHE A 85 3.69 8.25 -7.30
C PHE A 85 2.55 7.23 -7.46
N MET A 86 1.62 7.47 -8.38
CA MET A 86 0.49 6.58 -8.65
C MET A 86 0.83 5.61 -9.79
N VAL A 87 0.98 4.32 -9.47
CA VAL A 87 1.32 3.26 -10.43
C VAL A 87 0.25 3.12 -11.52
N ASN A 88 -1.01 3.28 -11.17
CA ASN A 88 -2.12 3.10 -12.11
C ASN A 88 -2.17 4.14 -13.24
N TYR A 89 -1.48 5.27 -13.11
CA TYR A 89 -1.37 6.25 -14.18
C TYR A 89 -0.20 5.98 -15.13
N HIS A 90 0.73 5.09 -14.76
CA HIS A 90 1.96 4.82 -15.50
C HIS A 90 2.06 3.41 -16.07
N ALA A 91 1.52 2.41 -15.37
CA ALA A 91 1.72 1.01 -15.67
C ALA A 91 0.45 0.20 -15.43
N SER A 92 -0.40 0.11 -16.47
CA SER A 92 -1.67 -0.63 -16.40
C SER A 92 -1.49 -2.13 -16.18
N ASP A 93 -0.43 -2.73 -16.72
CA ASP A 93 -0.08 -4.14 -16.55
C ASP A 93 0.30 -4.46 -15.10
N ARG A 94 1.15 -3.65 -14.48
CA ARG A 94 1.53 -3.79 -13.07
C ARG A 94 0.35 -3.56 -12.14
N SER A 95 -0.46 -2.55 -12.44
CA SER A 95 -1.71 -2.30 -11.71
C SER A 95 -2.66 -3.49 -11.76
N SER A 96 -2.79 -4.11 -12.94
CA SER A 96 -3.61 -5.32 -13.11
C SER A 96 -3.08 -6.49 -12.28
N GLN A 97 -1.76 -6.70 -12.24
CA GLN A 97 -1.15 -7.77 -11.44
C GLN A 97 -1.33 -7.53 -9.94
N ILE A 98 -1.12 -6.29 -9.46
CA ILE A 98 -1.37 -5.93 -8.06
C ILE A 98 -2.82 -6.20 -7.69
N ASN A 99 -3.77 -5.77 -8.54
CA ASN A 99 -5.19 -6.00 -8.30
C ASN A 99 -5.58 -7.48 -8.28
N GLN A 100 -4.87 -8.36 -9.00
CA GLN A 100 -5.10 -9.81 -8.91
C GLN A 100 -4.75 -10.36 -7.53
N PHE A 101 -3.61 -9.95 -6.94
CA PHE A 101 -3.25 -10.33 -5.57
C PHE A 101 -4.27 -9.78 -4.56
N LEU A 102 -4.60 -8.50 -4.69
CA LEU A 102 -5.56 -7.84 -3.81
C LEU A 102 -6.95 -8.45 -3.87
N LYS A 103 -7.42 -8.84 -5.06
CA LYS A 103 -8.71 -9.51 -5.22
C LYS A 103 -8.78 -10.78 -4.40
N SER A 104 -7.72 -11.58 -4.41
CA SER A 104 -7.67 -12.83 -3.63
C SER A 104 -7.71 -12.57 -2.13
N CYS A 105 -6.92 -11.59 -1.64
CA CYS A 105 -6.93 -11.19 -0.24
C CYS A 105 -8.30 -10.60 0.17
N MET A 106 -8.88 -9.74 -0.69
CA MET A 106 -10.17 -9.12 -0.41
C MET A 106 -11.31 -10.12 -0.36
N MET A 107 -11.32 -11.13 -1.22
CA MET A 107 -12.31 -12.21 -1.16
C MET A 107 -12.22 -12.96 0.18
N HIS A 108 -11.02 -13.29 0.62
CA HIS A 108 -10.80 -13.95 1.91
C HIS A 108 -11.18 -13.01 3.09
N TYR A 109 -10.89 -11.73 2.99
CA TYR A 109 -11.30 -10.72 3.97
C TYR A 109 -12.83 -10.59 4.08
N MET A 110 -13.54 -10.63 2.96
CA MET A 110 -15.00 -10.61 2.92
C MET A 110 -15.63 -11.93 3.43
N ASP A 111 -14.92 -13.05 3.32
CA ASP A 111 -15.39 -14.32 3.87
C ASP A 111 -15.33 -14.31 5.40
N GLU A 112 -14.32 -13.66 5.97
CA GLU A 112 -14.19 -13.48 7.42
C GLU A 112 -15.17 -12.43 7.97
N TYR A 113 -15.34 -11.33 7.23
CA TYR A 113 -16.18 -10.19 7.64
C TYR A 113 -17.36 -10.04 6.68
N ASP A 114 -18.42 -10.82 6.92
CA ASP A 114 -19.56 -10.97 6.02
C ASP A 114 -20.39 -9.68 5.82
N GLN A 115 -20.26 -8.68 6.71
CA GLN A 115 -20.87 -7.37 6.59
C GLN A 115 -20.44 -6.64 5.31
N LEU A 116 -19.30 -7.01 4.73
CA LEU A 116 -18.80 -6.45 3.47
C LEU A 116 -19.44 -7.07 2.22
N LYS A 117 -20.07 -8.25 2.33
CA LYS A 117 -20.60 -9.01 1.17
C LYS A 117 -21.69 -8.30 0.40
N GLY A 118 -22.39 -7.36 1.02
CA GLY A 118 -23.41 -6.54 0.36
C GLY A 118 -22.89 -5.27 -0.31
N MET A 119 -21.59 -4.99 -0.21
CA MET A 119 -21.00 -3.76 -0.71
C MET A 119 -20.37 -3.96 -2.09
N THR A 120 -20.65 -3.02 -3.01
CA THR A 120 -19.90 -2.92 -4.26
C THR A 120 -18.71 -2.01 -4.03
N MET A 121 -17.52 -2.55 -4.19
CA MET A 121 -16.26 -1.83 -3.97
C MET A 121 -15.32 -2.01 -5.15
N VAL A 122 -14.54 -0.99 -5.44
CA VAL A 122 -13.48 -1.02 -6.45
C VAL A 122 -12.16 -0.58 -5.82
N SER A 123 -11.06 -1.19 -6.24
CA SER A 123 -9.72 -0.74 -5.88
C SER A 123 -9.29 0.40 -6.79
N THR A 124 -8.87 1.51 -6.20
CA THR A 124 -8.35 2.68 -6.90
C THR A 124 -7.04 3.13 -6.27
N ASP A 125 -6.33 4.02 -6.98
CA ASP A 125 -5.17 4.73 -6.45
C ASP A 125 -4.08 3.80 -5.90
N ILE A 126 -3.45 3.08 -6.79
CA ILE A 126 -2.29 2.24 -6.45
C ILE A 126 -1.08 3.15 -6.31
N LYS A 127 -0.71 3.45 -5.07
CA LYS A 127 0.36 4.37 -4.74
C LYS A 127 1.64 3.62 -4.35
N PHE A 128 2.70 3.81 -5.12
CA PHE A 128 4.05 3.38 -4.73
C PHE A 128 4.65 4.40 -3.77
N GLN A 129 5.35 3.94 -2.73
CA GLN A 129 6.04 4.81 -1.77
C GLN A 129 7.42 4.25 -1.43
N ARG A 130 8.42 5.14 -1.46
CA ARG A 130 9.76 4.92 -0.92
C ARG A 130 9.94 5.81 0.31
N THR A 131 10.16 5.21 1.47
CA THR A 131 10.49 5.90 2.71
C THR A 131 11.96 5.66 2.99
N PRO A 132 12.81 6.70 3.00
CA PRO A 132 14.24 6.55 3.26
C PRO A 132 14.52 6.25 4.74
N ALA A 133 15.74 5.85 5.04
CA ALA A 133 16.26 5.79 6.40
C ALA A 133 16.05 7.14 7.11
N GLY A 134 15.59 7.12 8.35
CA GLY A 134 15.17 8.29 9.12
C GLY A 134 13.81 8.86 8.73
N GLY A 135 13.19 8.36 7.65
CA GLY A 135 11.86 8.75 7.20
C GLY A 135 10.74 7.96 7.86
N GLY A 136 9.51 8.40 7.64
CA GLY A 136 8.29 7.76 8.14
C GLY A 136 7.06 8.58 7.83
N TYR A 137 5.90 8.09 8.25
CA TYR A 137 4.67 8.87 8.31
C TYR A 137 4.23 8.94 9.77
N HIS A 138 4.75 9.92 10.49
CA HIS A 138 4.72 9.97 11.95
C HIS A 138 3.38 10.44 12.54
N LEU A 139 2.52 11.05 11.72
CA LEU A 139 1.19 11.48 12.15
C LEU A 139 0.24 10.28 12.31
N TRP A 140 -0.45 10.26 13.45
CA TRP A 140 -1.60 9.40 13.65
C TRP A 140 -2.75 9.86 12.75
N HIS A 141 -3.17 9.01 11.82
CA HIS A 141 -4.21 9.32 10.85
C HIS A 141 -5.11 8.12 10.57
N TYR A 142 -6.19 8.37 9.87
CA TYR A 142 -7.07 7.38 9.28
C TYR A 142 -7.48 7.84 7.88
N GLU A 143 -7.88 6.93 7.03
CA GLU A 143 -7.86 7.14 5.59
C GLU A 143 -9.10 7.86 5.03
N ASN A 144 -10.20 7.88 5.77
CA ASN A 144 -11.44 8.53 5.35
C ASN A 144 -11.80 9.78 6.18
N ALA A 145 -10.78 10.50 6.66
CA ALA A 145 -10.92 11.63 7.57
C ALA A 145 -11.56 12.89 6.95
N SER A 146 -11.58 13.02 5.63
CA SER A 146 -12.18 14.18 4.94
C SER A 146 -13.38 13.77 4.10
N HIS A 147 -14.22 14.75 3.75
CA HIS A 147 -15.37 14.52 2.87
C HIS A 147 -14.92 13.89 1.53
N GLU A 148 -13.81 14.37 0.97
CA GLU A 148 -13.25 13.88 -0.29
C GLU A 148 -12.92 12.38 -0.25
N TYR A 149 -12.46 11.88 0.90
CA TYR A 149 -12.05 10.48 1.08
C TYR A 149 -13.05 9.64 1.87
N SER A 150 -14.24 10.19 2.17
CA SER A 150 -15.26 9.53 2.99
C SER A 150 -15.77 8.20 2.42
N HIS A 151 -15.55 7.95 1.13
CA HIS A 151 -15.94 6.73 0.42
C HIS A 151 -14.91 5.58 0.52
N ARG A 152 -13.75 5.80 1.17
CA ARG A 152 -12.77 4.75 1.44
C ARG A 152 -13.28 3.83 2.54
N GLU A 153 -13.41 2.52 2.24
CA GLU A 153 -13.93 1.53 3.20
C GLU A 153 -12.81 0.64 3.74
N VAL A 154 -11.96 0.12 2.88
CA VAL A 154 -10.86 -0.76 3.26
C VAL A 154 -9.56 -0.21 2.69
N THR A 155 -8.58 -0.05 3.54
CA THR A 155 -7.20 0.26 3.15
C THR A 155 -6.45 -1.04 2.92
N TRP A 156 -5.64 -1.07 1.89
CA TRP A 156 -4.73 -2.17 1.64
C TRP A 156 -3.30 -1.69 1.48
N MET A 157 -2.36 -2.55 1.83
CA MET A 157 -0.93 -2.28 1.75
C MET A 157 -0.18 -3.56 1.41
N ILE A 158 0.86 -3.46 0.58
CA ILE A 158 1.82 -4.53 0.30
C ILE A 158 3.21 -4.01 0.64
N TYR A 159 3.92 -4.69 1.54
CA TYR A 159 5.33 -4.42 1.78
C TYR A 159 6.16 -5.10 0.69
N LEU A 160 7.07 -4.35 0.07
CA LEU A 160 7.87 -4.85 -1.06
C LEU A 160 9.25 -5.37 -0.64
N ASN A 161 9.74 -4.95 0.52
CA ASN A 161 11.01 -5.42 1.07
C ASN A 161 10.93 -5.69 2.56
N ASP A 162 11.92 -6.41 3.06
CA ASP A 162 12.16 -6.56 4.47
C ASP A 162 12.81 -5.27 5.00
N VAL A 163 12.42 -4.83 6.21
CA VAL A 163 13.09 -3.74 6.95
C VAL A 163 13.50 -4.31 8.31
N GLU A 164 14.79 -4.27 8.61
CA GLU A 164 15.31 -4.89 9.84
C GLU A 164 14.83 -4.16 11.09
N GLU A 165 14.94 -2.83 11.11
CA GLU A 165 14.60 -2.01 12.27
C GLU A 165 13.65 -0.87 11.89
N GLY A 166 12.59 -0.71 12.67
CA GLY A 166 11.60 0.33 12.45
C GLY A 166 10.70 0.08 11.25
N GLY A 167 10.13 1.16 10.73
CA GLY A 167 9.28 1.13 9.54
C GLY A 167 7.93 0.43 9.69
N GLU A 168 7.58 -0.06 10.89
CA GLU A 168 6.32 -0.75 11.12
C GLU A 168 5.13 0.15 10.85
N THR A 169 4.02 -0.44 10.43
CA THR A 169 2.70 0.18 10.52
C THR A 169 2.15 -0.08 11.91
N GLU A 170 1.96 0.99 12.69
CA GLU A 170 1.49 0.93 14.07
C GLU A 170 0.04 1.38 14.17
N PHE A 171 -0.82 0.53 14.76
CA PHE A 171 -2.22 0.80 15.02
C PHE A 171 -2.42 1.22 16.47
N ARG A 172 -2.97 2.43 16.67
CA ARG A 172 -3.06 3.09 17.98
C ARG A 172 -3.93 2.35 18.97
N PHE A 173 -5.15 2.01 18.57
CA PHE A 173 -6.16 1.44 19.47
C PHE A 173 -6.01 -0.06 19.61
N GLN A 174 -5.60 -0.76 18.56
CA GLN A 174 -5.33 -2.20 18.56
C GLN A 174 -3.98 -2.55 19.21
N LYS A 175 -3.14 -1.54 19.48
CA LYS A 175 -1.78 -1.72 20.03
C LYS A 175 -0.97 -2.75 19.24
N ARG A 176 -1.15 -2.74 17.94
CA ARG A 176 -0.54 -3.69 17.01
C ARG A 176 0.48 -2.98 16.14
N ARG A 177 1.61 -3.65 15.92
CA ARG A 177 2.63 -3.23 14.95
C ARG A 177 2.83 -4.34 13.94
N ILE A 178 2.87 -3.96 12.66
CA ILE A 178 3.12 -4.89 11.58
C ILE A 178 4.48 -4.55 10.99
N LYS A 179 5.42 -5.50 11.12
CA LYS A 179 6.78 -5.37 10.59
C LYS A 179 6.74 -5.43 9.07
N PRO A 180 7.47 -4.55 8.36
CA PRO A 180 7.64 -4.65 6.92
C PRO A 180 8.43 -5.91 6.57
N THR A 181 7.76 -6.83 5.87
CA THR A 181 8.33 -8.09 5.36
C THR A 181 7.90 -8.26 3.92
N ALA A 182 8.84 -8.54 3.03
CA ALA A 182 8.61 -8.63 1.60
C ALA A 182 7.46 -9.57 1.23
N GLY A 183 6.55 -9.07 0.39
CA GLY A 183 5.38 -9.82 -0.07
C GLY A 183 4.22 -9.88 0.92
N THR A 184 4.32 -9.25 2.07
CA THR A 184 3.23 -9.20 3.06
C THR A 184 2.13 -8.24 2.60
N VAL A 185 0.89 -8.74 2.57
CA VAL A 185 -0.32 -7.96 2.28
C VAL A 185 -1.04 -7.67 3.59
N VAL A 186 -1.51 -6.44 3.75
CA VAL A 186 -2.31 -6.02 4.91
C VAL A 186 -3.59 -5.35 4.43
N LEU A 187 -4.74 -5.76 4.99
CA LEU A 187 -6.02 -5.10 4.81
C LEU A 187 -6.58 -4.67 6.17
N PHE A 188 -7.17 -3.47 6.23
CA PHE A 188 -7.82 -2.96 7.44
C PHE A 188 -8.84 -1.87 7.10
N PRO A 189 -9.82 -1.58 7.98
CA PRO A 189 -10.81 -0.52 7.78
C PRO A 189 -10.17 0.87 7.64
N ALA A 190 -10.68 1.66 6.71
CA ALA A 190 -10.20 3.04 6.47
C ALA A 190 -10.66 4.05 7.55
N ALA A 191 -11.53 3.64 8.45
CA ALA A 191 -12.23 4.49 9.40
C ALA A 191 -11.40 4.85 10.66
N MET A 192 -11.91 5.81 11.45
CA MET A 192 -11.30 6.32 12.68
C MET A 192 -11.03 5.25 13.75
N THR A 193 -11.64 4.08 13.65
CA THR A 193 -11.36 2.93 14.52
C THR A 193 -9.95 2.37 14.32
N HIS A 194 -9.36 2.59 13.13
CA HIS A 194 -8.04 2.08 12.75
C HIS A 194 -7.04 3.21 12.51
N VAL A 195 -6.96 4.12 13.49
CA VAL A 195 -5.93 5.17 13.48
C VAL A 195 -4.56 4.52 13.54
N HIS A 196 -3.73 4.87 12.57
CA HIS A 196 -2.40 4.28 12.39
C HIS A 196 -1.36 5.31 11.96
N LYS A 197 -0.10 4.90 12.00
CA LYS A 197 1.04 5.68 11.50
C LYS A 197 2.12 4.74 10.94
N GLY A 198 3.02 5.28 10.11
CA GLY A 198 4.27 4.63 9.72
C GLY A 198 5.39 5.05 10.66
N ASN A 199 5.96 4.09 11.39
CA ASN A 199 7.12 4.34 12.24
C ASN A 199 8.34 4.70 11.41
N MET A 200 9.31 5.37 12.05
CA MET A 200 10.58 5.71 11.42
C MET A 200 11.29 4.45 10.92
N VAL A 201 11.81 4.52 9.71
CA VAL A 201 12.75 3.50 9.20
C VAL A 201 14.09 3.75 9.85
N MET A 202 14.60 2.76 10.57
CA MET A 202 15.90 2.81 11.23
C MET A 202 16.91 2.02 10.37
N GLY A 203 18.20 2.26 10.60
CA GLY A 203 19.25 1.65 9.77
C GLY A 203 19.51 2.44 8.47
N GLU A 204 19.99 1.77 7.42
CA GLU A 204 20.42 2.39 6.16
C GLU A 204 19.50 2.10 4.99
N ASP A 205 18.61 1.12 5.10
CA ASP A 205 17.75 0.67 4.01
C ASP A 205 16.52 1.56 3.84
N ASN A 206 16.03 1.64 2.59
CA ASN A 206 14.74 2.23 2.31
C ASN A 206 13.61 1.21 2.58
N LYS A 207 12.46 1.69 2.99
CA LYS A 207 11.21 0.93 3.02
C LYS A 207 10.43 1.21 1.75
N TYR A 208 9.96 0.14 1.09
CA TYR A 208 9.12 0.22 -0.09
C TYR A 208 7.77 -0.44 0.14
N ILE A 209 6.70 0.28 -0.22
CA ILE A 209 5.33 -0.25 -0.18
C ILE A 209 4.56 0.16 -1.42
N VAL A 210 3.51 -0.59 -1.73
CA VAL A 210 2.36 -0.09 -2.48
C VAL A 210 1.14 -0.10 -1.58
N THR A 211 0.32 0.93 -1.69
CA THR A 211 -0.90 1.09 -0.88
C THR A 211 -2.01 1.71 -1.71
N GLY A 212 -3.25 1.50 -1.27
CA GLY A 212 -4.42 2.06 -1.89
C GLY A 212 -5.67 1.71 -1.11
N TRP A 213 -6.82 1.89 -1.75
CA TRP A 213 -8.09 1.78 -1.06
C TRP A 213 -9.12 1.03 -1.92
N TYR A 214 -9.95 0.24 -1.24
CA TYR A 214 -11.25 -0.14 -1.76
C TYR A 214 -12.23 0.95 -1.41
N ILE A 215 -12.81 1.54 -2.44
CA ILE A 215 -13.82 2.58 -2.29
C ILE A 215 -15.21 2.02 -2.56
N LYS A 216 -16.17 2.49 -1.81
CA LYS A 216 -17.58 2.17 -2.00
C LYS A 216 -18.10 2.87 -3.23
N THR A 217 -18.73 2.11 -4.10
CA THR A 217 -19.39 2.65 -5.29
C THR A 217 -20.90 2.64 -5.10
N PRO A 218 -21.64 3.57 -5.72
CA PRO A 218 -23.10 3.47 -5.76
C PRO A 218 -23.51 2.11 -6.33
N THR A 219 -24.38 1.40 -5.62
CA THR A 219 -25.00 0.20 -6.18
C THR A 219 -25.80 0.61 -7.41
N PRO A 220 -25.64 -0.03 -8.57
CA PRO A 220 -26.51 0.26 -9.69
C PRO A 220 -27.97 0.13 -9.26
N LEU A 221 -28.77 1.15 -9.50
CA LEU A 221 -30.21 1.07 -9.32
C LEU A 221 -30.69 -0.10 -10.18
N LYS A 222 -31.33 -1.08 -9.55
CA LYS A 222 -31.92 -2.23 -10.25
C LYS A 222 -33.09 -1.78 -11.11
#